data_cb1debbffae34a5f570ce3265e500f5a
#
_entry.id   cb1debbffae34a5f570ce3265e500f5a
#
_cell.length_a   1.000
_cell.length_b   1.000
_cell.length_c   1.000
_cell.angle_alpha   90.00
_cell.angle_beta   90.00
_cell.angle_gamma   90.00
#
_symmetry.space_group_name_H-M   'P 1'
#
loop_
_entity.id
_entity.type
_entity.pdbx_description
1 polymer ?
#
loop_
_entity_poly.entity_id
_entity_poly.type
_entity_poly.pdbx_seq_one_letter_code
_entity_poly.pdbx_strand_id
1 'polypeptide(L)'
;GDDDTKREFVAEKDDADVVSSAVFERNSLVEDRLGIKLEIIEGSDSRHGGSDINNLLAKTVSSGTAEYDLISNHMSQTTTSVLAGYLHNLNQFEYLDHEQPWWNSSYSEEVSVEGRQYLAVGELALSYTSGMYAMFYNKALWAESRGEDELYDLVKNGKWTLEAMETMCKDIY
;
A
#
# COMPACT_ATOMS: atom_id res chain seq x y z
N GLY A 1 9.91 1.98 13.45
CA GLY A 1 8.94 1.31 12.58
C GLY A 1 7.49 1.78 12.74
N ASP A 2 7.10 2.29 13.92
CA ASP A 2 5.69 2.68 14.17
C ASP A 2 5.36 4.09 13.65
N ASP A 3 6.37 4.89 13.36
CA ASP A 3 6.22 6.27 12.91
C ASP A 3 5.94 6.41 11.41
N ASP A 4 6.33 5.42 10.60
CA ASP A 4 6.23 5.52 9.15
C ASP A 4 4.79 5.39 8.63
N THR A 5 3.95 4.56 9.27
CA THR A 5 2.55 4.39 8.87
C THR A 5 1.68 5.59 9.25
N LYS A 6 2.02 6.29 10.31
CA LYS A 6 1.34 7.54 10.70
C LYS A 6 1.56 8.64 9.67
N ARG A 7 2.76 8.72 9.12
CA ARG A 7 3.14 9.72 8.11
C ARG A 7 2.37 9.61 6.79
N GLU A 8 1.69 8.49 6.54
CA GLU A 8 0.88 8.33 5.33
C GLU A 8 -0.31 9.28 5.27
N PHE A 9 -0.87 9.61 6.42
CA PHE A 9 -2.12 10.38 6.50
C PHE A 9 -2.03 11.60 7.42
N VAL A 10 -1.14 11.58 8.42
CA VAL A 10 -0.99 12.66 9.40
C VAL A 10 0.27 13.45 9.08
N ALA A 11 0.13 14.74 8.82
CA ALA A 11 1.24 15.66 8.62
C ALA A 11 0.89 17.05 9.08
N GLU A 12 1.87 17.74 9.68
CA GLU A 12 1.75 19.13 10.11
C GLU A 12 2.32 20.07 9.03
N LYS A 13 1.80 21.29 8.97
CA LYS A 13 2.16 22.28 7.96
C LYS A 13 3.63 22.65 7.92
N ASP A 14 4.28 22.65 9.08
CA ASP A 14 5.66 23.15 9.26
C ASP A 14 6.67 22.01 9.48
N ASP A 15 6.35 20.81 9.06
CA ASP A 15 7.29 19.69 9.14
C ASP A 15 8.42 19.90 8.11
N ALA A 16 9.66 19.79 8.57
CA ALA A 16 10.85 19.91 7.71
C ALA A 16 11.07 18.70 6.79
N ASP A 17 10.31 17.63 6.98
CA ASP A 17 10.37 16.43 6.16
C ASP A 17 9.61 16.61 4.86
N VAL A 18 10.26 16.27 3.74
CA VAL A 18 9.69 16.40 2.38
C VAL A 18 8.43 15.54 2.21
N VAL A 19 8.40 14.35 2.80
CA VAL A 19 7.25 13.44 2.70
C VAL A 19 6.07 13.99 3.49
N SER A 20 6.29 14.44 4.72
CA SER A 20 5.25 15.06 5.55
C SER A 20 4.66 16.30 4.87
N SER A 21 5.51 17.15 4.30
CA SER A 21 5.03 18.32 3.55
C SER A 21 4.14 17.93 2.37
N ALA A 22 4.51 16.90 1.60
CA ALA A 22 3.72 16.41 0.48
C ALA A 22 2.39 15.80 0.93
N VAL A 23 2.38 15.08 2.05
CA VAL A 23 1.14 14.54 2.66
C VAL A 23 0.21 15.67 3.09
N PHE A 24 0.75 16.71 3.75
CA PHE A 24 -0.03 17.87 4.14
C PHE A 24 -0.65 18.57 2.92
N GLU A 25 0.14 18.83 1.88
CA GLU A 25 -0.35 19.45 0.64
C GLU A 25 -1.43 18.61 -0.03
N ARG A 26 -1.23 17.30 -0.15
CA ARG A 26 -2.23 16.38 -0.67
C ARG A 26 -3.54 16.44 0.10
N ASN A 27 -3.49 16.36 1.43
CA ASN A 27 -4.67 16.41 2.29
C ASN A 27 -5.40 17.76 2.13
N SER A 28 -4.67 18.87 2.15
CA SER A 28 -5.23 20.20 1.96
C SER A 28 -5.92 20.37 0.60
N LEU A 29 -5.32 19.86 -0.48
CA LEU A 29 -5.93 19.88 -1.82
C LEU A 29 -7.22 19.06 -1.87
N VAL A 30 -7.27 17.91 -1.21
CA VAL A 30 -8.48 17.08 -1.13
C VAL A 30 -9.57 17.79 -0.35
N GLU A 31 -9.26 18.34 0.81
CA GLU A 31 -10.19 19.11 1.63
C GLU A 31 -10.78 20.29 0.88
N ASP A 32 -9.93 21.09 0.24
CA ASP A 32 -10.35 22.27 -0.54
C ASP A 32 -11.21 21.89 -1.76
N ARG A 33 -10.81 20.84 -2.49
CA ARG A 33 -11.50 20.41 -3.69
C ARG A 33 -12.90 19.85 -3.40
N LEU A 34 -13.04 19.10 -2.31
CA LEU A 34 -14.28 18.41 -1.96
C LEU A 34 -15.12 19.19 -0.95
N GLY A 35 -14.59 20.25 -0.33
CA GLY A 35 -15.27 21.01 0.72
C GLY A 35 -15.50 20.20 1.99
N ILE A 36 -14.58 19.28 2.31
CA ILE A 36 -14.65 18.40 3.49
C ILE A 36 -13.50 18.72 4.45
N LYS A 37 -13.55 18.08 5.61
CA LYS A 37 -12.41 17.99 6.54
C LYS A 37 -12.04 16.52 6.74
N LEU A 38 -10.74 16.24 6.68
CA LEU A 38 -10.20 14.93 6.98
C LEU A 38 -9.90 14.85 8.47
N GLU A 39 -10.66 14.01 9.18
CA GLU A 39 -10.39 13.68 10.57
C GLU A 39 -9.73 12.30 10.63
N ILE A 40 -8.47 12.27 11.03
CA ILE A 40 -7.70 11.04 11.05
C ILE A 40 -7.65 10.51 12.47
N ILE A 41 -8.23 9.32 12.66
CA ILE A 41 -8.26 8.63 13.94
C ILE A 41 -7.23 7.53 13.89
N GLU A 42 -6.17 7.66 14.68
CA GLU A 42 -5.10 6.66 14.76
C GLU A 42 -5.57 5.44 15.54
N GLY A 43 -5.39 4.27 14.94
CA GLY A 43 -5.52 2.99 15.64
C GLY A 43 -4.18 2.53 16.22
N SER A 44 -4.21 1.60 17.16
CA SER A 44 -2.98 0.97 17.63
C SER A 44 -2.36 0.08 16.55
N ASP A 45 -1.04 0.16 16.37
CA ASP A 45 -0.31 -0.75 15.50
C ASP A 45 -0.24 -2.14 16.13
N SER A 46 -0.85 -3.09 15.47
CA SER A 46 -0.66 -4.49 15.81
C SER A 46 -0.35 -5.32 14.56
N ARG A 47 0.87 -5.19 14.04
CA ARG A 47 1.37 -6.08 12.98
C ARG A 47 1.31 -7.56 13.38
N HIS A 48 1.13 -7.88 14.67
CA HIS A 48 1.32 -9.21 15.24
C HIS A 48 0.11 -9.79 15.99
N GLY A 49 -1.09 -9.29 15.75
CA GLY A 49 -2.29 -9.96 16.24
C GLY A 49 -3.17 -9.14 17.18
N GLY A 50 -4.23 -8.65 16.69
CA GLY A 50 -5.28 -7.93 17.39
C GLY A 50 -5.33 -6.48 16.96
N SER A 51 -5.93 -6.23 15.83
CA SER A 51 -6.16 -4.88 15.36
C SER A 51 -7.28 -4.26 16.17
N ASP A 52 -6.99 -3.20 16.92
CA ASP A 52 -8.03 -2.39 17.54
C ASP A 52 -9.02 -1.86 16.51
N ILE A 53 -8.57 -1.68 15.27
CA ILE A 53 -9.39 -1.26 14.13
C ILE A 53 -10.52 -2.27 13.87
N ASN A 54 -10.24 -3.57 13.86
CA ASN A 54 -11.28 -4.58 13.68
C ASN A 54 -12.33 -4.56 14.82
N ASN A 55 -11.88 -4.31 16.05
CA ASN A 55 -12.78 -4.17 17.20
C ASN A 55 -13.61 -2.89 17.12
N LEU A 56 -12.99 -1.78 16.69
CA LEU A 56 -13.69 -0.52 16.47
C LEU A 56 -14.76 -0.67 15.39
N LEU A 57 -14.43 -1.31 14.27
CA LEU A 57 -15.40 -1.61 13.21
C LEU A 57 -16.55 -2.49 13.70
N ALA A 58 -16.24 -3.58 14.38
CA ALA A 58 -17.27 -4.47 14.93
C ALA A 58 -18.23 -3.70 15.85
N LYS A 59 -17.70 -2.82 16.69
CA LYS A 59 -18.50 -1.97 17.59
C LYS A 59 -19.37 -1.00 16.81
N THR A 60 -18.80 -0.27 15.85
CA THR A 60 -19.51 0.71 15.02
C THR A 60 -20.63 0.07 14.22
N VAL A 61 -20.36 -1.05 13.56
CA VAL A 61 -21.38 -1.79 12.80
C VAL A 61 -22.48 -2.34 13.72
N SER A 62 -22.12 -2.88 14.88
CA SER A 62 -23.10 -3.43 15.84
C SER A 62 -23.97 -2.36 16.47
N SER A 63 -23.44 -1.15 16.67
CA SER A 63 -24.22 -0.02 17.20
C SER A 63 -25.06 0.68 16.13
N GLY A 64 -24.81 0.41 14.83
CA GLY A 64 -25.47 1.10 13.74
C GLY A 64 -25.04 2.56 13.58
N THR A 65 -23.87 2.93 14.14
CA THR A 65 -23.30 4.28 14.00
C THR A 65 -22.34 4.29 12.79
N ALA A 66 -22.36 5.37 12.02
CA ALA A 66 -21.43 5.58 10.92
C ALA A 66 -20.28 6.50 11.41
N GLU A 67 -19.38 5.92 12.20
CA GLU A 67 -18.29 6.68 12.82
C GLU A 67 -17.06 6.83 11.89
N TYR A 68 -16.91 5.94 10.90
CA TYR A 68 -15.74 5.91 10.02
C TYR A 68 -16.17 5.77 8.56
N ASP A 69 -15.65 6.63 7.69
CA ASP A 69 -15.92 6.60 6.26
C ASP A 69 -14.91 5.73 5.51
N LEU A 70 -13.62 5.81 5.91
CA LEU A 70 -12.51 5.08 5.31
C LEU A 70 -11.64 4.42 6.37
N ILE A 71 -11.03 3.31 5.99
CA ILE A 71 -10.11 2.56 6.86
C ILE A 71 -8.86 2.24 6.07
N SER A 72 -7.72 2.57 6.67
CA SER A 72 -6.41 2.13 6.21
C SER A 72 -5.81 1.20 7.26
N ASN A 73 -5.47 -0.01 6.86
CA ASN A 73 -4.95 -1.02 7.77
C ASN A 73 -4.07 -2.01 7.01
N HIS A 74 -3.25 -2.75 7.74
CA HIS A 74 -2.50 -3.87 7.17
C HIS A 74 -3.46 -4.92 6.60
N MET A 75 -3.17 -5.36 5.39
CA MET A 75 -4.07 -6.20 4.62
C MET A 75 -4.50 -7.49 5.33
N SER A 76 -3.57 -8.18 5.98
CA SER A 76 -3.88 -9.42 6.72
C SER A 76 -4.91 -9.21 7.83
N GLN A 77 -4.99 -8.00 8.39
CA GLN A 77 -5.97 -7.64 9.42
C GLN A 77 -7.32 -7.26 8.79
N THR A 78 -7.29 -6.57 7.64
CA THR A 78 -8.51 -6.13 6.96
C THR A 78 -9.31 -7.31 6.42
N THR A 79 -8.68 -8.40 6.05
CA THR A 79 -9.35 -9.65 5.61
C THR A 79 -10.38 -10.15 6.63
N THR A 80 -10.10 -10.04 7.93
CA THR A 80 -11.05 -10.40 8.97
C THR A 80 -12.31 -9.54 8.91
N SER A 81 -12.18 -8.25 8.66
CA SER A 81 -13.31 -7.33 8.51
C SER A 81 -14.12 -7.59 7.24
N VAL A 82 -13.47 -8.03 6.15
CA VAL A 82 -14.16 -8.47 4.93
C VAL A 82 -15.03 -9.68 5.22
N LEU A 83 -14.46 -10.71 5.85
CA LEU A 83 -15.18 -11.95 6.18
C LEU A 83 -16.32 -11.71 7.18
N ALA A 84 -16.18 -10.75 8.07
CA ALA A 84 -17.22 -10.35 9.00
C ALA A 84 -18.34 -9.51 8.37
N GLY A 85 -18.18 -9.09 7.11
CA GLY A 85 -19.16 -8.27 6.39
C GLY A 85 -19.22 -6.81 6.86
N TYR A 86 -18.14 -6.27 7.39
CA TYR A 86 -18.08 -4.89 7.90
C TYR A 86 -17.77 -3.85 6.83
N LEU A 87 -17.33 -4.29 5.63
CA LEU A 87 -16.90 -3.41 4.56
C LEU A 87 -17.87 -3.41 3.38
N HIS A 88 -18.00 -2.28 2.74
CA HIS A 88 -18.80 -2.14 1.53
C HIS A 88 -18.09 -2.73 0.31
N ASN A 89 -18.88 -3.24 -0.63
CA ASN A 89 -18.37 -3.62 -1.95
C ASN A 89 -17.98 -2.35 -2.74
N LEU A 90 -16.69 -2.20 -3.01
CA LEU A 90 -16.13 -1.02 -3.67
C LEU A 90 -16.62 -0.85 -5.11
N ASN A 91 -17.04 -1.93 -5.77
CA ASN A 91 -17.62 -1.86 -7.13
C ASN A 91 -18.94 -1.09 -7.20
N GLN A 92 -19.54 -0.74 -6.06
CA GLN A 92 -20.77 0.06 -6.00
C GLN A 92 -20.54 1.57 -6.07
N PHE A 93 -19.29 2.01 -5.94
CA PHE A 93 -18.96 3.43 -5.92
C PHE A 93 -18.58 3.92 -7.32
N GLU A 94 -19.44 4.72 -7.93
CA GLU A 94 -19.32 5.23 -9.29
C GLU A 94 -17.99 5.97 -9.57
N TYR A 95 -17.46 6.67 -8.57
CA TYR A 95 -16.25 7.48 -8.74
C TYR A 95 -14.96 6.74 -8.39
N LEU A 96 -15.05 5.49 -8.00
CA LEU A 96 -13.91 4.65 -7.68
C LEU A 96 -13.56 3.77 -8.89
N ASP A 97 -12.81 4.33 -9.83
CA ASP A 97 -12.35 3.62 -11.03
C ASP A 97 -11.07 2.84 -10.72
N HIS A 98 -11.22 1.53 -10.56
CA HIS A 98 -10.14 0.60 -10.24
C HIS A 98 -9.19 0.30 -11.41
N GLU A 99 -9.52 0.72 -12.63
CA GLU A 99 -8.67 0.56 -13.81
C GLU A 99 -7.62 1.67 -13.94
N GLN A 100 -7.70 2.69 -13.11
CA GLN A 100 -6.73 3.78 -13.12
C GLN A 100 -5.33 3.31 -12.70
N PRO A 101 -4.25 3.87 -13.29
CA PRO A 101 -2.89 3.37 -13.11
C PRO A 101 -2.33 3.48 -11.69
N TRP A 102 -2.93 4.29 -10.83
CA TRP A 102 -2.55 4.39 -9.42
C TRP A 102 -3.11 3.29 -8.52
N TRP A 103 -3.98 2.42 -9.05
CA TRP A 103 -4.44 1.22 -8.36
C TRP A 103 -3.67 -0.02 -8.81
N ASN A 104 -3.41 -0.93 -7.89
CA ASN A 104 -2.94 -2.27 -8.23
C ASN A 104 -4.15 -3.17 -8.57
N SER A 105 -4.62 -3.09 -9.81
CA SER A 105 -5.79 -3.82 -10.28
C SER A 105 -5.63 -5.34 -10.20
N SER A 106 -4.47 -5.87 -10.58
CA SER A 106 -4.19 -7.32 -10.50
C SER A 106 -4.34 -7.84 -9.08
N TYR A 107 -3.79 -7.11 -8.11
CA TYR A 107 -3.93 -7.46 -6.71
C TYR A 107 -5.38 -7.37 -6.23
N SER A 108 -6.09 -6.32 -6.63
CA SER A 108 -7.49 -6.12 -6.26
C SER A 108 -8.40 -7.24 -6.78
N GLU A 109 -8.12 -7.78 -7.97
CA GLU A 109 -8.81 -8.94 -8.52
C GLU A 109 -8.54 -10.20 -7.71
N GLU A 110 -7.27 -10.47 -7.36
CA GLU A 110 -6.87 -11.66 -6.60
C GLU A 110 -7.50 -11.73 -5.20
N VAL A 111 -7.72 -10.57 -4.54
CA VAL A 111 -8.34 -10.51 -3.22
C VAL A 111 -9.85 -10.31 -3.26
N SER A 112 -10.44 -10.29 -4.43
CA SER A 112 -11.89 -10.19 -4.59
C SER A 112 -12.60 -11.46 -4.11
N VAL A 113 -13.80 -11.32 -3.55
CA VAL A 113 -14.62 -12.42 -3.07
C VAL A 113 -15.89 -12.48 -3.91
N GLU A 114 -16.08 -13.56 -4.67
CA GLU A 114 -17.24 -13.73 -5.56
C GLU A 114 -17.46 -12.52 -6.51
N GLY A 115 -16.37 -11.98 -7.06
CA GLY A 115 -16.40 -10.81 -7.94
C GLY A 115 -16.71 -9.48 -7.25
N ARG A 116 -16.71 -9.45 -5.92
CA ARG A 116 -16.89 -8.25 -5.11
C ARG A 116 -15.56 -7.79 -4.56
N GLN A 117 -15.25 -6.54 -4.74
CA GLN A 117 -14.03 -5.93 -4.26
C GLN A 117 -14.30 -5.18 -2.96
N TYR A 118 -13.60 -5.53 -1.90
CA TYR A 118 -13.73 -4.90 -0.59
C TYR A 118 -12.48 -4.11 -0.18
N LEU A 119 -11.37 -4.36 -0.85
CA LEU A 119 -10.07 -3.77 -0.57
C LEU A 119 -9.53 -3.10 -1.83
N ALA A 120 -8.86 -1.97 -1.66
CA ALA A 120 -8.10 -1.33 -2.72
C ALA A 120 -6.68 -1.07 -2.23
N VAL A 121 -5.71 -1.33 -3.08
CA VAL A 121 -4.29 -1.09 -2.84
C VAL A 121 -3.74 -0.25 -3.98
N GLY A 122 -2.95 0.76 -3.65
CA GLY A 122 -2.39 1.63 -4.66
C GLY A 122 -1.55 2.77 -4.07
N GLU A 123 -1.25 3.76 -4.88
CA GLU A 123 -0.36 4.88 -4.56
C GLU A 123 -0.89 5.81 -3.45
N LEU A 124 -2.11 5.63 -2.99
CA LEU A 124 -2.64 6.34 -1.83
C LEU A 124 -1.85 6.02 -0.56
N ALA A 125 -1.39 4.77 -0.43
CA ALA A 125 -0.60 4.31 0.69
C ALA A 125 0.91 4.40 0.36
N LEU A 126 1.65 5.24 1.09
CA LEU A 126 3.11 5.35 0.94
C LEU A 126 3.81 4.02 1.24
N SER A 127 3.27 3.24 2.19
CA SER A 127 3.77 1.90 2.54
C SER A 127 3.71 0.93 1.35
N TYR A 128 2.83 1.13 0.38
CA TYR A 128 2.80 0.35 -0.86
C TYR A 128 4.12 0.46 -1.62
N THR A 129 4.67 1.67 -1.74
CA THR A 129 5.95 1.89 -2.42
C THR A 129 7.15 1.57 -1.52
N SER A 130 7.13 1.99 -0.26
CA SER A 130 8.24 1.78 0.69
C SER A 130 8.40 0.31 1.10
N GLY A 131 7.33 -0.47 1.05
CA GLY A 131 7.31 -1.90 1.37
C GLY A 131 7.70 -2.82 0.21
N MET A 132 8.02 -2.29 -0.98
CA MET A 132 8.41 -3.11 -2.12
C MET A 132 9.76 -3.78 -1.88
N TYR A 133 9.82 -5.08 -2.13
CA TYR A 133 11.07 -5.82 -2.14
C TYR A 133 11.86 -5.48 -3.40
N ALA A 134 13.12 -5.10 -3.23
CA ALA A 134 14.01 -4.80 -4.34
C ALA A 134 15.38 -5.47 -4.12
N MET A 135 16.00 -5.91 -5.22
CA MET A 135 17.38 -6.37 -5.20
C MET A 135 18.31 -5.22 -5.60
N PHE A 136 19.30 -4.97 -4.75
CA PHE A 136 20.35 -4.01 -5.02
C PHE A 136 21.61 -4.75 -5.46
N TYR A 137 22.30 -4.19 -6.44
CA TYR A 137 23.56 -4.73 -6.92
C TYR A 137 24.59 -3.61 -7.14
N ASN A 138 25.87 -3.95 -7.01
CA ASN A 138 26.95 -3.01 -7.28
C ASN A 138 27.23 -2.96 -8.78
N LYS A 139 26.86 -1.85 -9.42
CA LYS A 139 27.02 -1.66 -10.87
C LYS A 139 28.47 -1.72 -11.33
N ALA A 140 29.42 -1.22 -10.52
CA ALA A 140 30.83 -1.23 -10.88
C ALA A 140 31.39 -2.66 -10.91
N LEU A 141 31.15 -3.45 -9.87
CA LEU A 141 31.54 -4.86 -9.86
C LEU A 141 30.86 -5.66 -10.97
N TRP A 142 29.60 -5.35 -11.27
CA TRP A 142 28.89 -6.00 -12.38
C TRP A 142 29.54 -5.70 -13.71
N ALA A 143 29.86 -4.45 -14.01
CA ALA A 143 30.47 -4.01 -15.27
C ALA A 143 31.88 -4.59 -15.50
N GLU A 144 32.63 -4.87 -14.41
CA GLU A 144 33.95 -5.51 -14.51
C GLU A 144 33.90 -6.96 -15.00
N SER A 145 32.82 -7.67 -14.68
CA SER A 145 32.66 -9.10 -14.99
C SER A 145 31.71 -9.38 -16.15
N ARG A 146 30.79 -8.45 -16.44
CA ARG A 146 29.69 -8.62 -17.40
C ARG A 146 29.34 -7.30 -18.07
N GLY A 147 28.49 -7.35 -19.10
CA GLY A 147 28.01 -6.14 -19.77
C GLY A 147 27.07 -5.32 -18.92
N GLU A 148 27.12 -3.98 -19.03
CA GLU A 148 26.31 -3.06 -18.23
C GLU A 148 24.80 -3.36 -18.28
N ASP A 149 24.28 -3.77 -19.44
CA ASP A 149 22.85 -3.98 -19.67
C ASP A 149 22.39 -5.43 -19.52
N GLU A 150 23.32 -6.39 -19.34
CA GLU A 150 22.99 -7.83 -19.33
C GLU A 150 21.90 -8.19 -18.30
N LEU A 151 21.94 -7.60 -17.11
CA LEU A 151 20.96 -7.84 -16.05
C LEU A 151 19.56 -7.35 -16.46
N TYR A 152 19.49 -6.15 -17.02
CA TYR A 152 18.22 -5.59 -17.47
C TYR A 152 17.63 -6.36 -18.64
N ASP A 153 18.48 -6.88 -19.53
CA ASP A 153 18.05 -7.70 -20.64
C ASP A 153 17.51 -9.06 -20.19
N LEU A 154 18.10 -9.66 -19.15
CA LEU A 154 17.54 -10.87 -18.54
C LEU A 154 16.14 -10.63 -17.98
N VAL A 155 15.93 -9.51 -17.28
CA VAL A 155 14.60 -9.14 -16.74
C VAL A 155 13.61 -8.88 -17.86
N LYS A 156 13.97 -8.03 -18.85
CA LYS A 156 13.10 -7.67 -19.98
C LYS A 156 12.67 -8.88 -20.81
N ASN A 157 13.56 -9.87 -20.95
CA ASN A 157 13.32 -11.08 -21.72
C ASN A 157 12.67 -12.22 -20.90
N GLY A 158 12.27 -11.97 -19.65
CA GLY A 158 11.66 -12.98 -18.78
C GLY A 158 12.60 -14.11 -18.38
N LYS A 159 13.92 -13.89 -18.47
CA LYS A 159 14.98 -14.86 -18.15
C LYS A 159 15.57 -14.66 -16.76
N TRP A 160 15.03 -13.73 -15.98
CA TRP A 160 15.42 -13.55 -14.59
C TRP A 160 14.81 -14.65 -13.73
N THR A 161 15.60 -15.69 -13.45
CA THR A 161 15.20 -16.85 -12.64
C THR A 161 16.13 -17.01 -11.45
N LEU A 162 15.75 -17.84 -10.48
CA LEU A 162 16.61 -18.18 -9.34
C LEU A 162 17.92 -18.83 -9.77
N GLU A 163 17.88 -19.69 -10.82
CA GLU A 163 19.07 -20.33 -11.39
C GLU A 163 20.01 -19.30 -12.05
N ALA A 164 19.43 -18.30 -12.75
CA ALA A 164 20.20 -17.22 -13.32
C ALA A 164 20.87 -16.40 -12.21
N MET A 165 20.15 -16.06 -11.16
CA MET A 165 20.69 -15.34 -10.00
C MET A 165 21.80 -16.15 -9.30
N GLU A 166 21.60 -17.46 -9.06
CA GLU A 166 22.61 -18.34 -8.46
C GLU A 166 23.88 -18.38 -9.29
N THR A 167 23.76 -18.52 -10.61
CA THR A 167 24.90 -18.52 -11.53
C THR A 167 25.67 -17.21 -11.45
N MET A 168 24.95 -16.08 -11.43
CA MET A 168 25.58 -14.77 -11.34
C MET A 168 26.30 -14.56 -10.01
N CYS A 169 25.74 -15.02 -8.90
CA CYS A 169 26.38 -14.91 -7.59
C CYS A 169 27.65 -15.78 -7.48
N LYS A 170 27.69 -16.92 -8.14
CA LYS A 170 28.89 -17.80 -8.14
C LYS A 170 30.08 -17.19 -8.90
N ASP A 171 29.80 -16.41 -9.93
CA ASP A 171 30.85 -15.83 -10.77
C ASP A 171 31.49 -14.56 -10.17
N ILE A 172 31.00 -14.06 -9.06
CA ILE A 172 31.49 -12.84 -8.40
C ILE A 172 32.44 -13.15 -7.22
N TYR A 173 32.57 -14.39 -6.84
CA TYR A 173 33.48 -14.85 -5.78
C TYR A 173 34.78 -15.45 -6.32
#